data_431d43ffb9246ab02891faf62710429f
#
_entry.id   431d43ffb9246ab02891faf62710429f
#
_cell.length_a   1.000
_cell.length_b   1.000
_cell.length_c   1.000
_cell.angle_alpha   90.00
_cell.angle_beta   90.00
_cell.angle_gamma   90.00
#
_symmetry.space_group_name_H-M   'P 1'
#
loop_
_entity.id
_entity.type
_entity.pdbx_description
1 polymer ?
#
loop_
_entity_poly.entity_id
_entity_poly.type
_entity_poly.pdbx_seq_one_letter_code
_entity_poly.pdbx_strand_id
1 'polypeptide(L)'
;LMTPIRQTSRDDGETTKSLWRLHDGTMLESVLMRYPGRATLCISSQAGCGMACPFCATGQGGLDRNLSTAEIVEQFRHAARLMEAEGGRLSNVVFMGMGEPLANYKRVVQAVRQITGQDLTGFGLSQRNVTVSTVGLAPAIRKLADEDLACTLAVSLHTPDDELRDSLVPVNNRWPVDDVLDAARYYADKSGRRVSIEYALIRDKNDQDFRADMLGQKLHAALGSKVHVNVIPLNPTPGSEWDAAPKARQDEFAVSYTHLTLPT
;
A
#
# COMPACT_ATOMS: atom_id res chain seq x y z
N LEU A 1 5.81 -4.88 24.40
CA LEU A 1 6.09 -5.16 23.01
C LEU A 1 6.44 -3.88 22.25
N MET A 2 5.54 -2.91 22.26
CA MET A 2 5.71 -1.57 21.70
C MET A 2 4.84 -0.57 22.46
N THR A 3 5.26 0.70 22.49
CA THR A 3 4.59 1.76 23.24
C THR A 3 4.33 2.93 22.32
N PRO A 4 3.08 3.45 22.26
CA PRO A 4 2.81 4.70 21.54
C PRO A 4 3.44 5.84 22.35
N ILE A 5 4.34 6.60 21.71
CA ILE A 5 5.06 7.70 22.38
C ILE A 5 4.57 9.07 21.97
N ARG A 6 3.88 9.15 20.83
CA ARG A 6 3.27 10.39 20.34
C ARG A 6 2.09 10.07 19.45
N GLN A 7 1.03 10.83 19.62
CA GLN A 7 -0.09 10.87 18.70
C GLN A 7 -0.28 12.29 18.17
N THR A 8 -0.49 12.42 16.90
CA THR A 8 -0.76 13.71 16.23
C THR A 8 -2.05 13.55 15.43
N SER A 9 -3.02 14.39 15.74
CA SER A 9 -4.28 14.42 14.98
C SER A 9 -4.31 15.60 14.02
N ARG A 10 -4.92 15.42 12.88
CA ARG A 10 -5.21 16.44 11.86
C ARG A 10 -6.67 16.31 11.43
N ASP A 11 -7.14 17.30 10.68
CA ASP A 11 -8.48 17.29 10.07
C ASP A 11 -9.57 17.04 11.13
N ASP A 12 -9.58 17.88 12.19
CA ASP A 12 -10.52 17.81 13.31
C ASP A 12 -10.61 16.42 13.98
N GLY A 13 -9.51 15.65 13.92
CA GLY A 13 -9.41 14.31 14.52
C GLY A 13 -9.70 13.17 13.54
N GLU A 14 -10.05 13.46 12.29
CA GLU A 14 -10.28 12.43 11.28
C GLU A 14 -9.03 11.58 11.04
N THR A 15 -7.85 12.19 11.03
CA THR A 15 -6.59 11.48 10.85
C THR A 15 -5.76 11.52 12.13
N THR A 16 -5.43 10.35 12.69
CA THR A 16 -4.55 10.20 13.84
C THR A 16 -3.30 9.40 13.47
N LYS A 17 -2.15 10.03 13.50
CA LYS A 17 -0.84 9.37 13.33
C LYS A 17 -0.27 9.01 14.69
N SER A 18 0.06 7.75 14.90
CA SER A 18 0.72 7.22 16.10
C SER A 18 2.17 6.90 15.78
N LEU A 19 3.08 7.46 16.56
CA LEU A 19 4.50 7.11 16.58
C LEU A 19 4.74 6.11 17.71
N TRP A 20 5.37 5.00 17.37
CA TRP A 20 5.62 3.89 18.27
C TRP A 20 7.12 3.73 18.54
N ARG A 21 7.46 3.35 19.74
CA ARG A 21 8.78 2.86 20.11
C ARG A 21 8.69 1.37 20.44
N LEU A 22 9.48 0.58 19.73
CA LEU A 22 9.61 -0.85 19.94
C LEU A 22 10.52 -1.16 21.14
N HIS A 23 10.53 -2.42 21.60
CA HIS A 23 11.31 -2.85 22.75
C HIS A 23 12.83 -2.63 22.63
N ASP A 24 13.32 -2.60 21.39
CA ASP A 24 14.73 -2.38 21.04
C ASP A 24 15.07 -0.91 20.75
N GLY A 25 14.11 -0.01 20.94
CA GLY A 25 14.27 1.41 20.68
C GLY A 25 13.93 1.86 19.25
N THR A 26 13.74 0.91 18.31
CA THR A 26 13.36 1.21 16.93
C THR A 26 12.00 1.90 16.87
N MET A 27 11.79 2.74 15.86
CA MET A 27 10.59 3.54 15.72
C MET A 27 9.77 3.11 14.49
N LEU A 28 8.45 3.20 14.61
CA LEU A 28 7.54 3.05 13.47
C LEU A 28 6.33 3.95 13.60
N GLU A 29 5.59 4.11 12.50
CA GLU A 29 4.36 4.88 12.46
C GLU A 29 3.17 4.01 12.02
N SER A 30 1.98 4.35 12.52
CA SER A 30 0.70 3.88 11.97
C SER A 30 -0.28 5.05 11.91
N VAL A 31 -1.26 4.97 11.00
CA VAL A 31 -2.22 6.05 10.78
C VAL A 31 -3.64 5.51 10.80
N LEU A 32 -4.45 6.02 11.73
CA LEU A 32 -5.89 5.75 11.79
C LEU A 32 -6.63 6.89 11.11
N MET A 33 -7.42 6.56 10.11
CA MET A 33 -8.24 7.48 9.32
C MET A 33 -9.72 7.18 9.53
N ARG A 34 -10.48 8.20 9.94
CA ARG A 34 -11.92 8.12 10.20
C ARG A 34 -12.67 8.79 9.05
N TYR A 35 -13.65 8.11 8.52
CA TYR A 35 -14.55 8.61 7.49
C TYR A 35 -15.99 8.35 7.93
N PRO A 36 -16.98 9.05 7.41
CA PRO A 36 -18.38 8.71 7.66
C PRO A 36 -18.65 7.23 7.36
N GLY A 37 -19.03 6.46 8.39
CA GLY A 37 -19.34 5.03 8.28
C GLY A 37 -18.16 4.08 8.08
N ARG A 38 -16.91 4.57 8.08
CA ARG A 38 -15.72 3.72 7.84
C ARG A 38 -14.50 4.23 8.62
N ALA A 39 -13.75 3.33 9.23
CA ALA A 39 -12.43 3.62 9.79
C ALA A 39 -11.38 2.71 9.14
N THR A 40 -10.30 3.29 8.67
CA THR A 40 -9.19 2.59 8.00
C THR A 40 -7.91 2.78 8.79
N LEU A 41 -7.22 1.69 9.07
CA LEU A 41 -5.90 1.71 9.67
C LEU A 41 -4.82 1.41 8.63
N CYS A 42 -3.90 2.33 8.47
CA CYS A 42 -2.66 2.14 7.73
C CYS A 42 -1.57 1.64 8.71
N ILE A 43 -1.06 0.42 8.48
CA ILE A 43 -0.08 -0.23 9.36
C ILE A 43 1.26 -0.45 8.67
N SER A 44 2.30 -0.49 9.49
CA SER A 44 3.67 -0.77 9.08
C SER A 44 3.98 -2.26 9.18
N SER A 45 4.80 -2.76 8.26
CA SER A 45 5.28 -4.14 8.21
C SER A 45 6.76 -4.28 8.55
N GLN A 46 7.50 -3.18 8.49
CA GLN A 46 8.92 -3.09 8.81
C GLN A 46 9.18 -1.79 9.57
N ALA A 47 10.26 -1.72 10.31
CA ALA A 47 10.86 -0.47 10.74
C ALA A 47 11.87 -0.04 9.67
N GLY A 48 11.59 1.08 9.01
CA GLY A 48 12.27 1.46 7.78
C GLY A 48 11.79 0.66 6.56
N CYS A 49 12.50 0.76 5.43
CA CYS A 49 12.21 0.05 4.18
C CYS A 49 13.46 -0.12 3.34
N GLY A 50 13.73 -1.36 2.91
CA GLY A 50 14.89 -1.68 2.08
C GLY A 50 14.68 -1.48 0.57
N MET A 51 13.54 -0.97 0.13
CA MET A 51 13.24 -0.80 -1.32
C MET A 51 13.91 0.43 -1.92
N ALA A 52 14.37 1.35 -1.10
CA ALA A 52 15.15 2.55 -1.49
C ALA A 52 14.48 3.44 -2.55
N CYS A 53 13.14 3.50 -2.57
CA CYS A 53 12.41 4.40 -3.45
C CYS A 53 12.72 5.86 -3.08
N PRO A 54 13.32 6.67 -3.96
CA PRO A 54 13.83 8.00 -3.59
C PRO A 54 12.74 9.04 -3.29
N PHE A 55 11.50 8.82 -3.77
CA PHE A 55 10.35 9.69 -3.45
C PHE A 55 9.69 9.35 -2.10
N CYS A 56 10.10 8.26 -1.44
CA CYS A 56 9.48 7.77 -0.21
C CYS A 56 10.36 8.07 1.00
N ALA A 57 9.84 8.83 1.97
CA ALA A 57 10.58 9.17 3.19
C ALA A 57 11.10 7.93 3.94
N THR A 58 10.30 6.86 4.01
CA THR A 58 10.71 5.60 4.65
C THR A 58 11.82 4.90 3.86
N GLY A 59 11.74 4.93 2.51
CA GLY A 59 12.75 4.33 1.63
C GLY A 59 14.11 5.02 1.71
N GLN A 60 14.11 6.34 1.92
CA GLN A 60 15.34 7.13 2.10
C GLN A 60 16.07 6.77 3.41
N GLY A 61 15.33 6.38 4.45
CA GLY A 61 15.88 6.03 5.76
C GLY A 61 16.52 4.64 5.83
N GLY A 62 16.33 3.81 4.82
CA GLY A 62 16.79 2.42 4.84
C GLY A 62 15.93 1.49 5.71
N LEU A 63 16.40 0.27 5.92
CA LEU A 63 15.71 -0.77 6.69
C LEU A 63 16.44 -1.03 8.00
N ASP A 64 15.77 -0.83 9.12
CA ASP A 64 16.27 -1.27 10.42
C ASP A 64 16.02 -2.78 10.60
N ARG A 65 14.75 -3.20 10.54
CA ARG A 65 14.37 -4.61 10.64
C ARG A 65 12.93 -4.90 10.23
N ASN A 66 12.65 -6.17 10.04
CA ASN A 66 11.28 -6.68 9.92
C ASN A 66 10.55 -6.61 11.26
N LEU A 67 9.26 -6.27 11.22
CA LEU A 67 8.38 -6.40 12.39
C LEU A 67 7.99 -7.87 12.61
N SER A 68 7.83 -8.27 13.86
CA SER A 68 7.19 -9.53 14.21
C SER A 68 5.68 -9.48 13.92
N THR A 69 5.06 -10.65 13.81
CA THR A 69 3.59 -10.76 13.68
C THR A 69 2.87 -10.03 14.82
N ALA A 70 3.37 -10.17 16.04
CA ALA A 70 2.79 -9.53 17.22
C ALA A 70 2.89 -7.99 17.16
N GLU A 71 3.99 -7.42 16.67
CA GLU A 71 4.14 -5.97 16.49
C GLU A 71 3.22 -5.43 15.39
N ILE A 72 3.00 -6.20 14.32
CA ILE A 72 2.05 -5.83 13.26
C ILE A 72 0.62 -5.84 13.83
N VAL A 73 0.22 -6.91 14.52
CA VAL A 73 -1.11 -7.08 15.10
C VAL A 73 -1.39 -6.08 16.23
N GLU A 74 -0.36 -5.67 16.98
CA GLU A 74 -0.52 -4.67 18.04
C GLU A 74 -0.98 -3.32 17.54
N GLN A 75 -0.53 -2.89 16.34
CA GLN A 75 -1.02 -1.66 15.71
C GLN A 75 -2.53 -1.76 15.46
N PHE A 76 -3.00 -2.92 14.98
CA PHE A 76 -4.43 -3.18 14.78
C PHE A 76 -5.20 -3.17 16.10
N ARG A 77 -4.71 -3.91 17.11
CA ARG A 77 -5.35 -4.02 18.42
C ARG A 77 -5.54 -2.67 19.08
N HIS A 78 -4.52 -1.81 19.00
CA HIS A 78 -4.58 -0.46 19.56
C HIS A 78 -5.64 0.39 18.86
N ALA A 79 -5.63 0.43 17.52
CA ALA A 79 -6.60 1.19 16.76
C ALA A 79 -8.04 0.67 16.95
N ALA A 80 -8.23 -0.65 17.04
CA ALA A 80 -9.52 -1.24 17.31
C ALA A 80 -10.09 -0.78 18.66
N ARG A 81 -9.24 -0.75 19.72
CA ARG A 81 -9.62 -0.25 21.04
C ARG A 81 -9.96 1.25 21.04
N LEU A 82 -9.21 2.06 20.29
CA LEU A 82 -9.53 3.48 20.14
C LEU A 82 -10.90 3.67 19.49
N MET A 83 -11.16 2.94 18.41
CA MET A 83 -12.46 3.01 17.74
C MET A 83 -13.61 2.53 18.63
N GLU A 84 -13.41 1.46 19.40
CA GLU A 84 -14.40 0.96 20.35
C GLU A 84 -14.72 1.98 21.43
N ALA A 85 -13.70 2.64 21.99
CA ALA A 85 -13.86 3.69 23.00
C ALA A 85 -14.62 4.93 22.44
N GLU A 86 -14.55 5.16 21.14
CA GLU A 86 -15.30 6.20 20.42
C GLU A 86 -16.70 5.74 19.99
N GLY A 87 -17.13 4.53 20.35
CA GLY A 87 -18.42 3.94 19.95
C GLY A 87 -18.47 3.52 18.47
N GLY A 88 -17.31 3.42 17.80
CA GLY A 88 -17.17 3.02 16.41
C GLY A 88 -16.53 1.63 16.27
N ARG A 89 -16.17 1.28 15.03
CA ARG A 89 -15.49 0.02 14.70
C ARG A 89 -14.42 0.25 13.64
N LEU A 90 -13.27 -0.37 13.82
CA LEU A 90 -12.27 -0.46 12.76
C LEU A 90 -12.77 -1.37 11.65
N SER A 91 -12.88 -0.84 10.43
CA SER A 91 -13.50 -1.54 9.30
C SER A 91 -12.51 -2.00 8.23
N ASN A 92 -11.37 -1.33 8.08
CA ASN A 92 -10.40 -1.61 7.04
C ASN A 92 -8.96 -1.54 7.56
N VAL A 93 -8.10 -2.36 6.98
CA VAL A 93 -6.64 -2.34 7.22
C VAL A 93 -5.90 -2.29 5.91
N VAL A 94 -4.93 -1.40 5.78
CA VAL A 94 -4.06 -1.30 4.61
C VAL A 94 -2.60 -1.39 5.06
N PHE A 95 -1.83 -2.29 4.45
CA PHE A 95 -0.39 -2.40 4.63
C PHE A 95 0.31 -1.41 3.71
N MET A 96 0.15 -0.12 4.01
CA MET A 96 0.70 1.01 3.24
C MET A 96 1.51 1.96 4.14
N GLY A 97 1.89 1.51 5.33
CA GLY A 97 2.79 2.22 6.23
C GLY A 97 4.26 1.97 5.88
N MET A 98 5.10 1.89 6.91
CA MET A 98 6.54 1.67 6.70
C MET A 98 6.83 0.23 6.31
N GLY A 99 7.69 0.07 5.29
CA GLY A 99 8.21 -1.21 4.83
C GLY A 99 7.50 -1.80 3.61
N GLU A 100 8.15 -2.80 3.01
CA GLU A 100 7.59 -3.65 1.96
C GLU A 100 6.97 -4.90 2.59
N PRO A 101 5.64 -5.04 2.58
CA PRO A 101 4.97 -6.16 3.24
C PRO A 101 5.42 -7.53 2.73
N LEU A 102 5.63 -7.66 1.41
CA LEU A 102 6.02 -8.94 0.83
C LEU A 102 7.51 -9.29 1.05
N ALA A 103 8.34 -8.34 1.49
CA ALA A 103 9.67 -8.64 1.99
C ALA A 103 9.64 -9.22 3.42
N ASN A 104 8.59 -8.94 4.20
CA ASN A 104 8.33 -9.56 5.51
C ASN A 104 7.21 -10.62 5.43
N TYR A 105 7.19 -11.39 4.37
CA TYR A 105 6.09 -12.21 3.89
C TYR A 105 5.42 -13.08 4.96
N LYS A 106 6.20 -13.96 5.61
CA LYS A 106 5.66 -14.93 6.57
C LYS A 106 4.91 -14.26 7.73
N ARG A 107 5.48 -13.17 8.26
CA ARG A 107 4.93 -12.46 9.40
C ARG A 107 3.70 -11.63 9.02
N VAL A 108 3.71 -11.04 7.82
CA VAL A 108 2.55 -10.32 7.28
C VAL A 108 1.39 -11.28 7.03
N VAL A 109 1.60 -12.43 6.37
CA VAL A 109 0.55 -13.43 6.15
C VAL A 109 -0.04 -13.93 7.48
N GLN A 110 0.81 -14.21 8.47
CA GLN A 110 0.33 -14.59 9.80
C GLN A 110 -0.49 -13.48 10.47
N ALA A 111 -0.06 -12.21 10.36
CA ALA A 111 -0.80 -11.07 10.88
C ALA A 111 -2.16 -10.92 10.19
N VAL A 112 -2.22 -11.05 8.87
CA VAL A 112 -3.48 -11.04 8.12
C VAL A 112 -4.41 -12.15 8.60
N ARG A 113 -3.91 -13.39 8.75
CA ARG A 113 -4.71 -14.53 9.25
C ARG A 113 -5.24 -14.26 10.67
N GLN A 114 -4.43 -13.68 11.55
CA GLN A 114 -4.87 -13.35 12.91
C GLN A 114 -5.88 -12.19 12.92
N ILE A 115 -5.66 -11.13 12.13
CA ILE A 115 -6.59 -10.00 12.04
C ILE A 115 -7.95 -10.45 11.46
N THR A 116 -7.95 -11.40 10.53
CA THR A 116 -9.17 -11.87 9.86
C THR A 116 -9.75 -13.15 10.45
N GLY A 117 -9.07 -13.81 11.37
CA GLY A 117 -9.50 -15.06 12.00
C GLY A 117 -10.83 -14.91 12.72
N GLN A 118 -11.69 -15.94 12.59
CA GLN A 118 -13.02 -16.00 13.21
C GLN A 118 -13.01 -16.83 14.50
N ASP A 119 -11.86 -17.39 14.86
CA ASP A 119 -11.69 -18.16 16.10
C ASP A 119 -11.42 -17.22 17.30
N LEU A 120 -11.26 -17.82 18.49
CA LEU A 120 -11.04 -17.09 19.75
C LEU A 120 -9.75 -16.23 19.76
N THR A 121 -8.83 -16.49 18.83
CA THR A 121 -7.55 -15.77 18.74
C THR A 121 -7.54 -14.70 17.65
N GLY A 122 -8.57 -14.69 16.79
CA GLY A 122 -8.74 -13.76 15.68
C GLY A 122 -9.56 -12.52 16.06
N PHE A 123 -9.47 -11.50 15.23
CA PHE A 123 -10.23 -10.25 15.42
C PHE A 123 -11.47 -10.15 14.54
N GLY A 124 -11.73 -11.13 13.68
CA GLY A 124 -12.95 -11.23 12.88
C GLY A 124 -13.10 -10.17 11.79
N LEU A 125 -12.04 -9.45 11.40
CA LEU A 125 -12.12 -8.53 10.26
C LEU A 125 -12.31 -9.33 8.98
N SER A 126 -13.19 -8.87 8.08
CA SER A 126 -13.32 -9.50 6.77
C SER A 126 -12.01 -9.42 5.99
N GLN A 127 -11.55 -10.52 5.40
CA GLN A 127 -10.37 -10.55 4.53
C GLN A 127 -10.47 -9.54 3.38
N ARG A 128 -11.69 -9.28 2.88
CA ARG A 128 -11.96 -8.30 1.83
C ARG A 128 -11.66 -6.85 2.24
N ASN A 129 -11.56 -6.60 3.53
CA ASN A 129 -11.26 -5.29 4.10
C ASN A 129 -9.77 -5.14 4.45
N VAL A 130 -8.94 -6.10 4.06
CA VAL A 130 -7.49 -6.03 4.16
C VAL A 130 -6.90 -5.78 2.78
N THR A 131 -6.03 -4.77 2.68
CA THR A 131 -5.24 -4.49 1.48
C THR A 131 -3.77 -4.73 1.78
N VAL A 132 -3.13 -5.57 0.98
CA VAL A 132 -1.68 -5.78 1.01
C VAL A 132 -1.07 -5.04 -0.16
N SER A 133 -0.24 -4.03 0.14
CA SER A 133 0.48 -3.27 -0.87
C SER A 133 1.86 -3.87 -1.12
N THR A 134 2.39 -3.68 -2.32
CA THR A 134 3.75 -4.08 -2.70
C THR A 134 4.28 -3.22 -3.83
N VAL A 135 5.58 -2.98 -3.83
CA VAL A 135 6.27 -2.34 -4.96
C VAL A 135 6.48 -3.30 -6.15
N GLY A 136 6.05 -4.57 -6.03
CA GLY A 136 6.08 -5.52 -7.14
C GLY A 136 7.12 -6.63 -7.00
N LEU A 137 7.21 -7.26 -5.82
CA LEU A 137 7.98 -8.50 -5.64
C LEU A 137 7.24 -9.67 -6.32
N ALA A 138 7.37 -9.80 -7.65
CA ALA A 138 6.56 -10.69 -8.47
C ALA A 138 6.47 -12.16 -7.95
N PRO A 139 7.55 -12.82 -7.51
CA PRO A 139 7.44 -14.17 -6.92
C PRO A 139 6.62 -14.20 -5.63
N ALA A 140 6.70 -13.14 -4.82
CA ALA A 140 5.94 -13.06 -3.57
C ALA A 140 4.46 -12.75 -3.80
N ILE A 141 4.12 -11.98 -4.85
CA ILE A 141 2.74 -11.78 -5.30
C ILE A 141 2.11 -13.11 -5.71
N ARG A 142 2.80 -13.93 -6.52
CA ARG A 142 2.32 -15.26 -6.92
C ARG A 142 2.11 -16.16 -5.70
N LYS A 143 3.07 -16.15 -4.77
CA LYS A 143 2.94 -16.89 -3.52
C LYS A 143 1.73 -16.44 -2.69
N LEU A 144 1.46 -15.12 -2.62
CA LEU A 144 0.29 -14.60 -1.91
C LEU A 144 -1.02 -15.05 -2.57
N ALA A 145 -1.04 -15.19 -3.89
CA ALA A 145 -2.20 -15.72 -4.61
C ALA A 145 -2.56 -17.17 -4.22
N ASP A 146 -1.55 -17.95 -3.81
CA ASP A 146 -1.73 -19.35 -3.41
C ASP A 146 -2.04 -19.53 -1.90
N GLU A 147 -2.12 -18.45 -1.12
CA GLU A 147 -2.42 -18.50 0.34
C GLU A 147 -3.92 -18.63 0.68
N ASP A 148 -4.80 -18.63 -0.32
CA ASP A 148 -6.27 -18.65 -0.14
C ASP A 148 -6.76 -17.49 0.76
N LEU A 149 -6.24 -16.31 0.53
CA LEU A 149 -6.63 -15.07 1.20
C LEU A 149 -7.38 -14.14 0.25
N ALA A 150 -8.61 -13.76 0.59
CA ALA A 150 -9.44 -12.86 -0.22
C ALA A 150 -9.10 -11.36 -0.01
N CYS A 151 -7.83 -11.04 0.27
CA CYS A 151 -7.37 -9.67 0.44
C CYS A 151 -7.40 -8.88 -0.89
N THR A 152 -7.29 -7.57 -0.82
CA THR A 152 -7.01 -6.76 -2.00
C THR A 152 -5.49 -6.65 -2.16
N LEU A 153 -4.99 -6.93 -3.36
CA LEU A 153 -3.61 -6.62 -3.73
C LEU A 153 -3.56 -5.19 -4.26
N ALA A 154 -2.64 -4.39 -3.73
CA ALA A 154 -2.30 -3.07 -4.26
C ALA A 154 -0.86 -3.10 -4.76
N VAL A 155 -0.65 -2.70 -6.02
CA VAL A 155 0.68 -2.65 -6.64
C VAL A 155 1.11 -1.21 -6.80
N SER A 156 2.16 -0.81 -6.11
CA SER A 156 2.81 0.49 -6.24
C SER A 156 3.62 0.53 -7.53
N LEU A 157 2.95 0.87 -8.64
CA LEU A 157 3.54 0.83 -9.98
C LEU A 157 4.30 2.12 -10.31
N HIS A 158 3.64 3.27 -10.13
CA HIS A 158 4.13 4.66 -10.28
C HIS A 158 4.56 5.08 -11.68
N THR A 159 4.79 4.16 -12.59
CA THR A 159 5.01 4.41 -14.03
C THR A 159 4.84 3.12 -14.81
N PRO A 160 4.36 3.18 -16.09
CA PRO A 160 4.20 1.98 -16.92
C PRO A 160 5.47 1.59 -17.70
N ASP A 161 6.51 2.41 -17.69
CA ASP A 161 7.76 2.16 -18.41
C ASP A 161 8.91 1.81 -17.45
N ASP A 162 9.73 0.85 -17.87
CA ASP A 162 10.82 0.33 -17.03
C ASP A 162 11.96 1.35 -16.87
N GLU A 163 12.27 2.14 -17.88
CA GLU A 163 13.35 3.12 -17.83
C GLU A 163 13.16 4.12 -16.68
N LEU A 164 11.95 4.70 -16.59
CA LEU A 164 11.65 5.59 -15.46
C LEU A 164 11.49 4.80 -14.15
N ARG A 165 10.87 3.62 -14.23
CA ARG A 165 10.61 2.81 -13.03
C ARG A 165 11.88 2.35 -12.33
N ASP A 166 12.94 2.07 -13.06
CA ASP A 166 14.26 1.73 -12.48
C ASP A 166 14.79 2.82 -11.55
N SER A 167 14.49 4.08 -11.89
CA SER A 167 14.88 5.24 -11.07
C SER A 167 13.93 5.52 -9.90
N LEU A 168 12.62 5.25 -10.06
CA LEU A 168 11.60 5.49 -9.03
C LEU A 168 11.49 4.33 -8.04
N VAL A 169 11.63 3.11 -8.52
CA VAL A 169 11.41 1.88 -7.76
C VAL A 169 12.55 0.90 -8.09
N PRO A 170 13.72 1.00 -7.44
CA PRO A 170 14.93 0.27 -7.82
C PRO A 170 14.79 -1.25 -7.93
N VAL A 171 13.82 -1.85 -7.25
CA VAL A 171 13.53 -3.29 -7.36
C VAL A 171 13.04 -3.69 -8.76
N ASN A 172 12.62 -2.71 -9.59
CA ASN A 172 12.24 -2.94 -10.99
C ASN A 172 13.36 -3.59 -11.82
N ASN A 173 14.60 -3.25 -11.53
CA ASN A 173 15.77 -3.90 -12.15
C ASN A 173 15.78 -5.44 -12.01
N ARG A 174 15.03 -5.97 -11.04
CA ARG A 174 14.90 -7.39 -10.80
C ARG A 174 13.60 -7.98 -11.33
N TRP A 175 12.52 -7.20 -11.27
CA TRP A 175 11.18 -7.57 -11.74
C TRP A 175 10.58 -6.39 -12.50
N PRO A 176 10.74 -6.38 -13.85
CA PRO A 176 10.21 -5.35 -14.73
C PRO A 176 8.69 -5.23 -14.64
N VAL A 177 8.14 -4.14 -15.18
CA VAL A 177 6.71 -3.85 -15.19
C VAL A 177 5.88 -5.05 -15.65
N ASP A 178 6.27 -5.68 -16.75
CA ASP A 178 5.50 -6.78 -17.33
C ASP A 178 5.49 -8.03 -16.43
N ASP A 179 6.60 -8.33 -15.72
CA ASP A 179 6.66 -9.41 -14.73
C ASP A 179 5.72 -9.13 -13.54
N VAL A 180 5.68 -7.88 -13.09
CA VAL A 180 4.82 -7.43 -11.99
C VAL A 180 3.35 -7.52 -12.39
N LEU A 181 3.00 -7.06 -13.60
CA LEU A 181 1.63 -7.12 -14.12
C LEU A 181 1.17 -8.56 -14.36
N ASP A 182 2.06 -9.44 -14.83
CA ASP A 182 1.76 -10.86 -15.00
C ASP A 182 1.54 -11.57 -13.64
N ALA A 183 2.32 -11.22 -12.61
CA ALA A 183 2.08 -11.70 -11.26
C ALA A 183 0.76 -11.15 -10.67
N ALA A 184 0.44 -9.89 -10.94
CA ALA A 184 -0.83 -9.28 -10.54
C ALA A 184 -2.04 -9.92 -11.22
N ARG A 185 -1.91 -10.27 -12.51
CA ARG A 185 -2.93 -11.06 -13.25
C ARG A 185 -3.14 -12.43 -12.59
N TYR A 186 -2.06 -13.14 -12.31
CA TYR A 186 -2.15 -14.43 -11.61
C TYR A 186 -2.89 -14.31 -10.27
N TYR A 187 -2.59 -13.26 -9.48
CA TYR A 187 -3.30 -12.96 -8.25
C TYR A 187 -4.79 -12.70 -8.48
N ALA A 188 -5.14 -11.87 -9.48
CA ALA A 188 -6.52 -11.53 -9.80
C ALA A 188 -7.33 -12.76 -10.25
N ASP A 189 -6.71 -13.66 -11.00
CA ASP A 189 -7.34 -14.89 -11.49
C ASP A 189 -7.58 -15.89 -10.35
N LYS A 190 -6.61 -16.07 -9.47
CA LYS A 190 -6.71 -16.97 -8.32
C LYS A 190 -7.69 -16.48 -7.24
N SER A 191 -7.58 -15.21 -6.85
CA SER A 191 -8.39 -14.64 -5.77
C SER A 191 -9.79 -14.21 -6.20
N GLY A 192 -10.04 -14.05 -7.49
CA GLY A 192 -11.26 -13.45 -8.02
C GLY A 192 -11.43 -11.97 -7.67
N ARG A 193 -10.35 -11.29 -7.20
CA ARG A 193 -10.37 -9.91 -6.73
C ARG A 193 -9.77 -8.96 -7.78
N ARG A 194 -10.27 -7.73 -7.80
CA ARG A 194 -9.59 -6.67 -8.55
C ARG A 194 -8.28 -6.30 -7.86
N VAL A 195 -7.28 -5.95 -8.66
CA VAL A 195 -6.01 -5.39 -8.21
C VAL A 195 -6.10 -3.87 -8.22
N SER A 196 -5.57 -3.23 -7.18
CA SER A 196 -5.37 -1.78 -7.16
C SER A 196 -3.96 -1.45 -7.66
N ILE A 197 -3.86 -0.49 -8.55
CA ILE A 197 -2.59 0.08 -9.01
C ILE A 197 -2.44 1.44 -8.36
N GLU A 198 -1.44 1.58 -7.53
CA GLU A 198 -1.11 2.85 -6.87
C GLU A 198 -0.13 3.62 -7.75
N TYR A 199 -0.47 4.86 -8.06
CA TYR A 199 0.30 5.71 -8.94
C TYR A 199 0.51 7.07 -8.25
N ALA A 200 1.66 7.24 -7.59
CA ALA A 200 2.07 8.56 -7.07
C ALA A 200 2.43 9.46 -8.25
N LEU A 201 1.62 10.49 -8.48
CA LEU A 201 1.79 11.39 -9.61
C LEU A 201 2.77 12.51 -9.24
N ILE A 202 3.94 12.46 -9.88
CA ILE A 202 5.08 13.33 -9.63
C ILE A 202 5.20 14.32 -10.80
N ARG A 203 5.18 15.63 -10.49
CA ARG A 203 5.29 16.70 -11.48
C ARG A 203 6.51 16.51 -12.37
N ASP A 204 6.33 16.64 -13.68
CA ASP A 204 7.36 16.60 -14.72
C ASP A 204 8.20 15.29 -14.76
N LYS A 205 7.80 14.25 -13.99
CA LYS A 205 8.49 12.96 -13.96
C LYS A 205 7.66 11.85 -14.59
N ASN A 206 6.43 11.64 -14.12
CA ASN A 206 5.57 10.53 -14.57
C ASN A 206 4.14 10.97 -14.93
N ASP A 207 3.91 12.27 -15.05
CA ASP A 207 2.59 12.87 -15.28
C ASP A 207 2.28 13.19 -16.76
N GLN A 208 3.06 12.70 -17.72
CA GLN A 208 2.89 12.96 -19.15
C GLN A 208 1.74 12.13 -19.74
N ASP A 209 1.06 12.68 -20.79
CA ASP A 209 -0.08 12.03 -21.45
C ASP A 209 0.27 10.66 -22.02
N PHE A 210 1.42 10.54 -22.68
CA PHE A 210 1.85 9.27 -23.24
C PHE A 210 2.00 8.16 -22.17
N ARG A 211 2.32 8.53 -20.92
CA ARG A 211 2.39 7.57 -19.81
C ARG A 211 1.00 7.17 -19.32
N ALA A 212 0.03 8.08 -19.33
CA ALA A 212 -1.36 7.73 -19.05
C ALA A 212 -1.90 6.73 -20.10
N ASP A 213 -1.63 6.98 -21.39
CA ASP A 213 -2.03 6.10 -22.47
C ASP A 213 -1.35 4.72 -22.37
N MET A 214 -0.03 4.71 -22.16
CA MET A 214 0.73 3.45 -21.96
C MET A 214 0.24 2.68 -20.74
N LEU A 215 -0.08 3.37 -19.62
CA LEU A 215 -0.64 2.76 -18.43
C LEU A 215 -1.98 2.08 -18.75
N GLY A 216 -2.89 2.80 -19.41
CA GLY A 216 -4.19 2.27 -19.83
C GLY A 216 -4.06 1.03 -20.71
N GLN A 217 -3.22 1.08 -21.75
CA GLN A 217 -2.97 -0.04 -22.65
C GLN A 217 -2.40 -1.27 -21.92
N LYS A 218 -1.35 -1.10 -21.11
CA LYS A 218 -0.74 -2.21 -20.37
C LYS A 218 -1.70 -2.83 -19.37
N LEU A 219 -2.43 -2.00 -18.61
CA LEU A 219 -3.38 -2.49 -17.61
C LEU A 219 -4.57 -3.21 -18.27
N HIS A 220 -5.09 -2.68 -19.37
CA HIS A 220 -6.16 -3.35 -20.12
C HIS A 220 -5.70 -4.70 -20.66
N ALA A 221 -4.52 -4.76 -21.26
CA ALA A 221 -3.95 -6.00 -21.79
C ALA A 221 -3.68 -7.05 -20.70
N ALA A 222 -3.17 -6.63 -19.52
CA ALA A 222 -2.81 -7.54 -18.46
C ALA A 222 -3.99 -7.96 -17.56
N LEU A 223 -4.88 -7.05 -17.21
CA LEU A 223 -5.87 -7.21 -16.15
C LEU A 223 -7.33 -7.04 -16.64
N GLY A 224 -7.54 -6.44 -17.82
CA GLY A 224 -8.88 -6.14 -18.32
C GLY A 224 -9.69 -5.31 -17.32
N SER A 225 -10.89 -5.78 -16.98
CA SER A 225 -11.76 -5.12 -16.00
C SER A 225 -11.40 -5.41 -14.52
N LYS A 226 -10.39 -6.24 -14.26
CA LYS A 226 -9.98 -6.63 -12.91
C LYS A 226 -8.97 -5.65 -12.29
N VAL A 227 -8.95 -4.41 -12.72
CA VAL A 227 -8.03 -3.38 -12.24
C VAL A 227 -8.77 -2.14 -11.75
N HIS A 228 -8.19 -1.47 -10.77
CA HIS A 228 -8.52 -0.11 -10.34
C HIS A 228 -7.22 0.68 -10.22
N VAL A 229 -7.20 1.90 -10.72
CA VAL A 229 -6.03 2.79 -10.57
C VAL A 229 -6.36 3.86 -9.55
N ASN A 230 -5.49 4.02 -8.58
CA ASN A 230 -5.54 5.06 -7.57
C ASN A 230 -4.41 6.06 -7.84
N VAL A 231 -4.75 7.23 -8.35
CA VAL A 231 -3.80 8.32 -8.56
C VAL A 231 -3.65 9.10 -7.27
N ILE A 232 -2.43 9.16 -6.75
CA ILE A 232 -2.10 9.77 -5.46
C ILE A 232 -1.22 10.99 -5.70
N PRO A 233 -1.57 12.19 -5.21
CA PRO A 233 -0.63 13.31 -5.23
C PRO A 233 0.60 12.95 -4.38
N LEU A 234 1.79 13.27 -4.88
CA LEU A 234 3.01 13.06 -4.11
C LEU A 234 2.99 13.94 -2.86
N ASN A 235 3.22 13.33 -1.70
CA ASN A 235 3.49 14.09 -0.50
C ASN A 235 4.97 14.52 -0.48
N PRO A 236 5.28 15.81 -0.36
CA PRO A 236 6.66 16.26 -0.27
C PRO A 236 7.39 15.59 0.90
N THR A 237 8.60 15.11 0.65
CA THR A 237 9.48 14.59 1.69
C THR A 237 10.63 15.56 1.95
N PRO A 238 11.13 15.68 3.19
CA PRO A 238 12.25 16.55 3.47
C PRO A 238 13.46 16.23 2.58
N GLY A 239 14.01 17.25 1.92
CA GLY A 239 15.16 17.08 1.02
C GLY A 239 14.84 16.49 -0.36
N SER A 240 13.58 16.21 -0.69
CA SER A 240 13.19 15.83 -2.04
C SER A 240 13.02 17.06 -2.93
N GLU A 241 13.55 16.98 -4.15
CA GLU A 241 13.30 17.98 -5.22
C GLU A 241 11.98 17.73 -5.97
N TRP A 242 11.22 16.70 -5.59
CA TRP A 242 10.04 16.26 -6.31
C TRP A 242 8.76 16.77 -5.65
N ASP A 243 7.87 17.27 -6.48
CA ASP A 243 6.59 17.85 -6.10
C ASP A 243 5.40 17.05 -6.68
N ALA A 244 4.23 17.24 -6.07
CA ALA A 244 2.98 16.73 -6.63
C ALA A 244 2.66 17.44 -7.96
N ALA A 245 2.09 16.69 -8.90
CA ALA A 245 1.48 17.28 -10.08
C ALA A 245 0.32 18.21 -9.67
N PRO A 246 0.09 19.35 -10.36
CA PRO A 246 -1.07 20.20 -10.10
C PRO A 246 -2.40 19.46 -10.22
N LYS A 247 -3.41 19.89 -9.46
CA LYS A 247 -4.74 19.20 -9.44
C LYS A 247 -5.35 19.02 -10.83
N ALA A 248 -5.29 20.05 -11.69
CA ALA A 248 -5.77 19.96 -13.07
C ALA A 248 -5.07 18.82 -13.83
N ARG A 249 -3.75 18.69 -13.67
CA ARG A 249 -2.96 17.64 -14.31
C ARG A 249 -3.32 16.25 -13.79
N GLN A 250 -3.61 16.14 -12.49
CA GLN A 250 -4.08 14.88 -11.92
C GLN A 250 -5.42 14.44 -12.53
N ASP A 251 -6.33 15.38 -12.73
CA ASP A 251 -7.65 15.11 -13.31
C ASP A 251 -7.54 14.73 -14.79
N GLU A 252 -6.71 15.44 -15.58
CA GLU A 252 -6.42 15.12 -16.98
C GLU A 252 -5.79 13.72 -17.12
N PHE A 253 -4.79 13.42 -16.31
CA PHE A 253 -4.15 12.11 -16.28
C PHE A 253 -5.15 10.99 -15.97
N ALA A 254 -6.04 11.22 -14.98
CA ALA A 254 -7.06 10.25 -14.61
C ALA A 254 -8.07 10.00 -15.74
N VAL A 255 -8.45 11.02 -16.50
CA VAL A 255 -9.33 10.91 -17.67
C VAL A 255 -8.66 10.08 -18.77
N SER A 256 -7.40 10.37 -19.10
CA SER A 256 -6.68 9.71 -20.20
C SER A 256 -6.60 8.18 -20.05
N TYR A 257 -6.11 7.67 -18.92
CA TYR A 257 -6.03 6.22 -18.75
C TYR A 257 -7.40 5.54 -18.60
N THR A 258 -8.41 6.25 -18.09
CA THR A 258 -9.75 5.69 -17.89
C THR A 258 -10.43 5.36 -19.22
N HIS A 259 -10.27 6.17 -20.25
CA HIS A 259 -10.81 5.90 -21.58
C HIS A 259 -10.27 4.60 -22.19
N LEU A 260 -9.07 4.18 -21.81
CA LEU A 260 -8.44 2.97 -22.34
C LEU A 260 -8.70 1.71 -21.49
N THR A 261 -9.18 1.87 -20.27
CA THR A 261 -9.42 0.75 -19.33
C THR A 261 -10.89 0.36 -19.19
N LEU A 262 -11.82 1.25 -19.54
CA LEU A 262 -13.24 0.93 -19.51
C LEU A 262 -13.68 0.24 -20.81
N PRO A 263 -14.52 -0.81 -20.76
CA PRO A 263 -15.18 -1.33 -21.96
C PRO A 263 -16.08 -0.23 -22.53
N THR A 264 -15.90 0.05 -23.83
CA THR A 264 -16.78 0.92 -24.63
C THR A 264 -18.17 0.31 -24.74
#